data_e88ddd6a147de19ef4eb9b4088683759
#
_entry.id   e88ddd6a147de19ef4eb9b4088683759
#
_cell.length_a   1.000
_cell.length_b   1.000
_cell.length_c   1.000
_cell.angle_alpha   90.00
_cell.angle_beta   90.00
_cell.angle_gamma   90.00
#
_symmetry.space_group_name_H-M   'P 1'
#
loop_
_entity.id
_entity.type
_entity.pdbx_description
1 polymer ?
#
loop_
_entity_poly.entity_id
_entity_poly.type
_entity_poly.pdbx_seq_one_letter_code
_entity_poly.pdbx_strand_id
1 'polypeptide(L)'
;MKKVISMLLSLVMIISVFSLTQLNAFASQSTTVKFEQSEARTVLNMINSFRASSDAWYWNSDNATKTYVNSEPLQYDYTLEKIAMQRACELIYLYQHQRPNGSSVFDAYTQYGYSSTGKGENIASGYPEFTAEEVNNAWREDNEYYEGQAHRRAMLEPRFKAVGIAHVYYFDGKTNIHFWVEEFGTDVSNTTYTAPNDSWVTATLNDDKSVTVSNLTPNINSSAPFVTSNNNAVNVSNPKTPTVKSLKKGKKSFVLQWKKMKNISGYEIQISTNKKFKKAKKVKIKKIKTTKLTVKKLKKNKKYYVRMRAYRKYNGKNSYSAWTKTKSVKTK
;
A
#
# COMPACT_ATOMS: atom_id res chain seq x y z
N MET A 1 26.07 26.21 -7.99
CA MET A 1 26.32 24.80 -7.70
C MET A 1 25.93 24.55 -6.24
N LYS A 2 24.70 24.12 -6.01
CA LYS A 2 24.20 23.78 -4.65
C LYS A 2 24.26 22.25 -4.53
N LYS A 3 25.15 21.76 -3.67
CA LYS A 3 25.24 20.34 -3.33
C LYS A 3 23.98 19.97 -2.55
N VAL A 4 23.18 19.07 -3.10
CA VAL A 4 22.11 18.38 -2.38
C VAL A 4 22.80 17.29 -1.59
N ILE A 5 22.87 17.46 -0.28
CA ILE A 5 23.32 16.43 0.65
C ILE A 5 22.19 15.45 0.77
N SER A 6 22.36 14.26 0.17
CA SER A 6 21.53 13.10 0.42
C SER A 6 21.79 12.64 1.85
N MET A 7 20.84 12.88 2.73
CA MET A 7 20.90 12.42 4.11
C MET A 7 20.37 10.99 4.16
N LEU A 8 21.30 10.02 4.03
CA LEU A 8 21.03 8.63 4.40
C LEU A 8 20.73 8.61 5.92
N LEU A 9 19.47 8.52 6.29
CA LEU A 9 19.08 8.17 7.65
C LEU A 9 19.22 6.65 7.81
N SER A 10 20.45 6.22 8.12
CA SER A 10 20.65 4.95 8.82
C SER A 10 19.97 5.09 10.16
N LEU A 11 18.82 4.44 10.34
CA LEU A 11 18.10 4.38 11.59
C LEU A 11 18.94 3.58 12.59
N VAL A 12 19.77 4.28 13.36
CA VAL A 12 20.42 3.71 14.55
C VAL A 12 19.31 3.40 15.55
N MET A 13 19.02 2.10 15.67
CA MET A 13 18.11 1.58 16.68
C MET A 13 18.76 1.81 18.04
N ILE A 14 18.20 2.72 18.86
CA ILE A 14 18.55 2.83 20.28
C ILE A 14 18.02 1.57 20.95
N ILE A 15 18.88 0.59 21.11
CA ILE A 15 18.65 -0.57 21.98
C ILE A 15 18.77 -0.05 23.42
N SER A 16 17.63 0.20 24.06
CA SER A 16 17.62 0.32 25.51
C SER A 16 17.91 -1.06 26.09
N VAL A 17 19.13 -1.23 26.60
CA VAL A 17 19.54 -2.40 27.37
C VAL A 17 18.73 -2.40 28.66
N PHE A 18 17.66 -3.17 28.70
CA PHE A 18 17.03 -3.55 29.97
C PHE A 18 17.83 -4.70 30.59
N SER A 19 18.46 -4.40 31.72
CA SER A 19 19.15 -5.36 32.57
C SER A 19 18.22 -6.51 32.95
N LEU A 20 18.64 -7.73 32.70
CA LEU A 20 18.00 -8.96 33.18
C LEU A 20 18.08 -8.99 34.71
N THR A 21 16.99 -8.77 35.41
CA THR A 21 16.68 -9.43 36.68
C THR A 21 15.18 -9.45 36.87
N GLN A 22 14.63 -10.61 36.86
CA GLN A 22 13.39 -11.22 37.33
C GLN A 22 12.63 -11.92 36.23
N LEU A 23 12.41 -13.22 36.43
CA LEU A 23 11.40 -14.04 35.77
C LEU A 23 9.99 -13.50 36.14
N ASN A 24 9.59 -12.41 35.49
CA ASN A 24 8.20 -12.03 35.46
C ASN A 24 7.60 -12.69 34.23
N ALA A 25 6.51 -13.42 34.40
CA ALA A 25 5.67 -13.86 33.30
C ALA A 25 5.43 -12.63 32.41
N PHE A 26 5.96 -12.66 31.18
CA PHE A 26 5.73 -11.59 30.24
C PHE A 26 4.23 -11.62 29.91
N ALA A 27 3.48 -10.63 30.36
CA ALA A 27 2.11 -10.45 29.92
C ALA A 27 2.13 -10.32 28.40
N SER A 28 1.27 -11.06 27.70
CA SER A 28 1.15 -10.98 26.24
C SER A 28 0.95 -9.52 25.82
N GLN A 29 1.77 -9.05 24.87
CA GLN A 29 1.69 -7.69 24.36
C GLN A 29 0.84 -7.64 23.11
N SER A 30 -0.25 -6.90 23.13
CA SER A 30 -1.15 -6.74 21.97
C SER A 30 -1.06 -5.34 21.38
N THR A 31 -1.04 -5.29 20.05
CA THR A 31 -1.03 -4.04 19.26
C THR A 31 -2.17 -4.07 18.25
N THR A 32 -2.97 -3.00 18.21
CA THR A 32 -4.00 -2.84 17.18
C THR A 32 -3.36 -2.29 15.91
N VAL A 33 -3.52 -3.00 14.81
CA VAL A 33 -2.91 -2.68 13.52
C VAL A 33 -3.96 -2.59 12.43
N LYS A 34 -3.67 -1.82 11.39
CA LYS A 34 -4.52 -1.68 10.21
C LYS A 34 -3.85 -2.34 9.02
N PHE A 35 -4.50 -3.31 8.42
CA PHE A 35 -4.14 -3.80 7.09
C PHE A 35 -4.58 -2.84 6.00
N GLU A 36 -3.76 -2.65 4.97
CA GLU A 36 -4.06 -1.89 3.75
C GLU A 36 -3.76 -2.77 2.51
N GLN A 37 -4.40 -3.97 2.47
CA GLN A 37 -4.12 -4.95 1.42
C GLN A 37 -4.56 -4.50 0.03
N SER A 38 -5.58 -3.64 -0.07
CA SER A 38 -5.95 -3.00 -1.34
C SER A 38 -4.81 -2.15 -1.92
N GLU A 39 -4.00 -1.53 -1.06
CA GLU A 39 -2.81 -0.78 -1.47
C GLU A 39 -1.64 -1.73 -1.76
N ALA A 40 -1.39 -2.70 -0.87
CA ALA A 40 -0.32 -3.67 -1.01
C ALA A 40 -0.34 -4.38 -2.38
N ARG A 41 -1.50 -4.83 -2.83
CA ARG A 41 -1.66 -5.51 -4.13
C ARG A 41 -1.31 -4.64 -5.33
N THR A 42 -1.25 -3.32 -5.20
CA THR A 42 -0.86 -2.43 -6.31
C THR A 42 0.62 -2.54 -6.65
N VAL A 43 1.44 -2.99 -5.70
CA VAL A 43 2.89 -3.15 -5.88
C VAL A 43 3.22 -4.24 -6.90
N LEU A 44 2.39 -5.28 -7.06
CA LEU A 44 2.59 -6.31 -8.09
C LEU A 44 2.79 -5.71 -9.49
N ASN A 45 1.95 -4.73 -9.87
CA ASN A 45 2.07 -4.11 -11.18
C ASN A 45 3.36 -3.28 -11.31
N MET A 46 3.84 -2.70 -10.20
CA MET A 46 5.08 -1.93 -10.17
C MET A 46 6.29 -2.85 -10.33
N ILE A 47 6.32 -3.98 -9.60
CA ILE A 47 7.37 -5.00 -9.72
C ILE A 47 7.40 -5.54 -11.17
N ASN A 48 6.25 -5.94 -11.71
CA ASN A 48 6.19 -6.49 -13.06
C ASN A 48 6.57 -5.48 -14.14
N SER A 49 6.23 -4.21 -13.95
CA SER A 49 6.71 -3.13 -14.83
C SER A 49 8.23 -2.96 -14.72
N PHE A 50 8.79 -3.07 -13.52
CA PHE A 50 10.24 -3.02 -13.30
C PHE A 50 10.95 -4.21 -13.93
N ARG A 51 10.45 -5.44 -13.74
CA ARG A 51 10.99 -6.68 -14.34
C ARG A 51 11.01 -6.64 -15.87
N ALA A 52 10.05 -5.94 -16.50
CA ALA A 52 9.94 -5.78 -17.95
C ALA A 52 10.69 -4.55 -18.51
N SER A 53 11.32 -3.75 -17.67
CA SER A 53 11.95 -2.48 -18.09
C SER A 53 13.42 -2.65 -18.47
N SER A 54 13.97 -1.66 -19.14
CA SER A 54 15.44 -1.53 -19.36
C SER A 54 16.23 -1.36 -18.07
N ASP A 55 15.56 -1.03 -16.94
CA ASP A 55 16.16 -0.90 -15.62
C ASP A 55 16.24 -2.23 -14.86
N ALA A 56 15.80 -3.35 -15.47
CA ALA A 56 15.90 -4.68 -14.89
C ALA A 56 17.35 -5.19 -14.90
N TRP A 57 18.18 -4.60 -14.07
CA TRP A 57 19.58 -4.95 -13.90
C TRP A 57 20.00 -4.76 -12.42
N TYR A 58 21.11 -5.36 -12.02
CA TYR A 58 21.77 -5.11 -10.74
C TYR A 58 23.29 -5.10 -10.92
N TRP A 59 24.01 -4.48 -9.98
CA TRP A 59 25.46 -4.51 -9.95
C TRP A 59 25.98 -5.91 -9.63
N ASN A 60 27.06 -6.30 -10.29
CA ASN A 60 27.85 -7.44 -9.86
C ASN A 60 28.73 -7.05 -8.66
N SER A 61 29.27 -8.04 -7.96
CA SER A 61 30.09 -7.82 -6.76
C SER A 61 31.37 -6.96 -7.00
N ASP A 62 31.73 -6.75 -8.26
CA ASP A 62 32.83 -5.86 -8.67
C ASP A 62 32.42 -4.37 -8.64
N ASN A 63 31.14 -4.06 -8.48
CA ASN A 63 30.57 -2.71 -8.56
C ASN A 63 30.94 -1.92 -9.84
N ALA A 64 31.36 -2.61 -10.89
CA ALA A 64 31.79 -2.04 -12.16
C ALA A 64 30.95 -2.57 -13.33
N THR A 65 30.47 -3.81 -13.25
CA THR A 65 29.67 -4.46 -14.28
C THR A 65 28.24 -4.70 -13.78
N LYS A 66 27.29 -4.79 -14.73
CA LYS A 66 25.87 -5.00 -14.44
C LYS A 66 25.40 -6.32 -15.03
N THR A 67 24.58 -7.04 -14.27
CA THR A 67 23.78 -8.15 -14.80
C THR A 67 22.41 -7.62 -15.19
N TYR A 68 22.07 -7.69 -16.47
CA TYR A 68 20.73 -7.43 -16.99
C TYR A 68 19.92 -8.71 -16.91
N VAL A 69 18.69 -8.59 -16.42
CA VAL A 69 17.83 -9.73 -16.14
C VAL A 69 16.61 -9.67 -17.07
N ASN A 70 16.25 -10.80 -17.64
CA ASN A 70 14.99 -10.98 -18.35
C ASN A 70 14.13 -11.94 -17.53
N SER A 71 13.24 -11.40 -16.73
CA SER A 71 12.41 -12.16 -15.82
C SER A 71 10.96 -12.14 -16.27
N GLU A 72 10.30 -13.30 -16.25
CA GLU A 72 8.85 -13.38 -16.46
C GLU A 72 8.08 -12.62 -15.38
N PRO A 73 6.89 -12.11 -15.68
CA PRO A 73 6.04 -11.46 -14.70
C PRO A 73 5.70 -12.39 -13.53
N LEU A 74 5.74 -11.87 -12.33
CA LEU A 74 5.27 -12.57 -11.12
C LEU A 74 3.74 -12.67 -11.14
N GLN A 75 3.22 -13.81 -10.68
CA GLN A 75 1.80 -13.98 -10.38
C GLN A 75 1.55 -13.67 -8.90
N TYR A 76 0.37 -13.12 -8.61
CA TYR A 76 -0.04 -12.90 -7.23
C TYR A 76 -0.49 -14.22 -6.60
N ASP A 77 0.09 -14.57 -5.44
CA ASP A 77 -0.25 -15.77 -4.69
C ASP A 77 -0.87 -15.41 -3.35
N TYR A 78 -2.11 -15.86 -3.11
CA TYR A 78 -2.86 -15.51 -1.91
C TYR A 78 -2.43 -16.30 -0.66
N THR A 79 -1.65 -17.37 -0.81
CA THR A 79 -0.97 -18.01 0.32
C THR A 79 0.24 -17.20 0.74
N LEU A 80 1.05 -16.74 -0.21
CA LEU A 80 2.16 -15.82 0.08
C LEU A 80 1.66 -14.49 0.65
N GLU A 81 0.49 -13.98 0.21
CA GLU A 81 -0.12 -12.81 0.83
C GLU A 81 -0.38 -13.01 2.33
N LYS A 82 -0.94 -14.16 2.73
CA LYS A 82 -1.19 -14.46 4.15
C LYS A 82 0.12 -14.56 4.95
N ILE A 83 1.16 -15.12 4.36
CA ILE A 83 2.49 -15.16 4.95
C ILE A 83 3.02 -13.74 5.14
N ALA A 84 2.96 -12.90 4.12
CA ALA A 84 3.36 -11.50 4.18
C ALA A 84 2.57 -10.72 5.25
N MET A 85 1.25 -10.96 5.38
CA MET A 85 0.42 -10.35 6.42
C MET A 85 0.85 -10.76 7.84
N GLN A 86 1.15 -12.04 8.04
CA GLN A 86 1.68 -12.55 9.31
C GLN A 86 3.02 -11.88 9.62
N ARG A 87 3.92 -11.87 8.65
CA ARG A 87 5.24 -11.27 8.80
C ARG A 87 5.19 -9.77 9.06
N ALA A 88 4.34 -9.02 8.36
CA ALA A 88 4.16 -7.59 8.60
C ALA A 88 3.74 -7.28 10.04
N CYS A 89 2.91 -8.13 10.65
CA CYS A 89 2.57 -8.03 12.08
C CYS A 89 3.73 -8.43 13.01
N GLU A 90 4.55 -9.39 12.63
CA GLU A 90 5.74 -9.80 13.39
C GLU A 90 6.81 -8.71 13.42
N LEU A 91 6.96 -7.93 12.32
CA LEU A 91 7.92 -6.83 12.23
C LEU A 91 7.67 -5.71 13.25
N ILE A 92 6.46 -5.59 13.77
CA ILE A 92 6.11 -4.64 14.83
C ILE A 92 6.91 -4.93 16.11
N TYR A 93 7.16 -6.21 16.37
CA TYR A 93 7.86 -6.68 17.58
C TYR A 93 9.35 -6.94 17.33
N LEU A 94 9.71 -7.34 16.09
CA LEU A 94 11.09 -7.58 15.70
C LEU A 94 11.28 -7.24 14.21
N TYR A 95 11.88 -6.08 13.91
CA TYR A 95 12.18 -5.67 12.53
C TYR A 95 13.46 -6.34 12.02
N GLN A 96 13.35 -7.60 11.63
CA GLN A 96 14.43 -8.44 11.10
C GLN A 96 13.86 -9.54 10.18
N HIS A 97 14.73 -10.18 9.39
CA HIS A 97 14.41 -11.38 8.63
C HIS A 97 14.26 -12.66 9.51
N GLN A 98 14.40 -12.53 10.81
CA GLN A 98 14.11 -13.56 11.80
C GLN A 98 12.74 -13.28 12.43
N ARG A 99 12.01 -14.34 12.79
CA ARG A 99 10.73 -14.20 13.50
C ARG A 99 10.97 -13.92 15.00
N PRO A 100 10.04 -13.27 15.70
CA PRO A 100 10.20 -12.91 17.11
C PRO A 100 10.48 -14.11 18.04
N ASN A 101 9.99 -15.29 17.71
CA ASN A 101 10.24 -16.54 18.44
C ASN A 101 11.59 -17.20 18.13
N GLY A 102 12.44 -16.55 17.32
CA GLY A 102 13.75 -17.05 16.93
C GLY A 102 13.77 -18.04 15.76
N SER A 103 12.61 -18.45 15.25
CA SER A 103 12.55 -19.32 14.07
C SER A 103 12.90 -18.57 12.78
N SER A 104 13.17 -19.33 11.72
CA SER A 104 13.41 -18.76 10.39
C SER A 104 12.17 -18.06 9.85
N VAL A 105 12.36 -16.98 9.09
CA VAL A 105 11.27 -16.35 8.33
C VAL A 105 10.56 -17.40 7.43
N PHE A 106 11.31 -18.32 6.85
CA PHE A 106 10.76 -19.34 5.96
C PHE A 106 9.95 -20.44 6.66
N ASP A 107 9.94 -20.49 7.98
CA ASP A 107 9.02 -21.36 8.73
C ASP A 107 7.56 -20.87 8.61
N ALA A 108 7.35 -19.59 8.34
CA ALA A 108 6.02 -19.06 8.02
C ALA A 108 5.45 -19.70 6.74
N TYR A 109 6.28 -20.00 5.75
CA TYR A 109 5.85 -20.69 4.54
C TYR A 109 5.28 -22.08 4.85
N THR A 110 5.99 -22.84 5.68
CA THR A 110 5.52 -24.16 6.14
C THR A 110 4.25 -24.04 6.98
N GLN A 111 4.18 -23.04 7.86
CA GLN A 111 3.02 -22.77 8.72
C GLN A 111 1.75 -22.50 7.91
N TYR A 112 1.86 -21.88 6.74
CA TYR A 112 0.74 -21.58 5.84
C TYR A 112 0.57 -22.59 4.70
N GLY A 113 1.36 -23.67 4.71
CA GLY A 113 1.27 -24.76 3.73
C GLY A 113 1.79 -24.39 2.34
N TYR A 114 2.67 -23.37 2.24
CA TYR A 114 3.32 -23.05 0.97
C TYR A 114 4.61 -23.85 0.82
N SER A 115 4.63 -24.72 -0.20
CA SER A 115 5.81 -25.54 -0.53
C SER A 115 6.49 -24.96 -1.77
N SER A 116 7.76 -24.61 -1.66
CA SER A 116 8.57 -24.08 -2.76
C SER A 116 10.04 -24.32 -2.49
N THR A 117 10.81 -24.58 -3.55
CA THR A 117 12.26 -24.80 -3.46
C THR A 117 13.05 -23.51 -3.29
N GLY A 118 12.54 -22.40 -3.81
CA GLY A 118 13.14 -21.08 -3.66
C GLY A 118 12.14 -20.13 -2.97
N LYS A 119 12.63 -19.40 -1.98
CA LYS A 119 11.88 -18.45 -1.16
C LYS A 119 12.68 -17.16 -1.02
N GLY A 120 12.00 -16.04 -0.87
CA GLY A 120 12.64 -14.74 -0.62
C GLY A 120 11.70 -13.80 0.12
N GLU A 121 12.27 -12.92 0.93
CA GLU A 121 11.53 -11.89 1.65
C GLU A 121 12.18 -10.53 1.45
N ASN A 122 11.40 -9.51 1.10
CA ASN A 122 11.76 -8.11 1.25
C ASN A 122 10.93 -7.48 2.36
N ILE A 123 11.56 -6.70 3.23
CA ILE A 123 10.89 -5.97 4.31
C ILE A 123 11.23 -4.50 4.25
N ALA A 124 10.28 -3.64 4.60
CA ALA A 124 10.52 -2.21 4.73
C ALA A 124 9.65 -1.60 5.83
N SER A 125 10.12 -0.50 6.41
CA SER A 125 9.37 0.29 7.40
C SER A 125 9.55 1.77 7.13
N GLY A 126 8.50 2.57 7.41
CA GLY A 126 8.51 4.01 7.21
C GLY A 126 7.46 4.73 8.03
N TYR A 127 7.57 6.07 8.12
CA TYR A 127 6.65 6.96 8.83
C TYR A 127 6.73 8.38 8.24
N PRO A 128 5.74 9.27 8.41
CA PRO A 128 4.38 9.03 8.93
C PRO A 128 3.45 8.40 7.88
N GLU A 129 3.80 8.43 6.63
CA GLU A 129 3.15 7.79 5.48
C GLU A 129 4.25 7.05 4.71
N PHE A 130 4.00 5.83 4.32
CA PHE A 130 4.90 5.05 3.48
C PHE A 130 4.07 4.26 2.49
N THR A 131 3.93 4.81 1.30
CA THR A 131 3.00 4.36 0.25
C THR A 131 3.56 3.21 -0.57
N ALA A 132 2.71 2.54 -1.35
CA ALA A 132 3.11 1.51 -2.31
C ALA A 132 4.16 2.00 -3.31
N GLU A 133 4.08 3.26 -3.78
CA GLU A 133 5.07 3.85 -4.68
C GLU A 133 6.40 4.08 -3.96
N GLU A 134 6.36 4.60 -2.73
CA GLU A 134 7.57 4.88 -1.93
C GLU A 134 8.31 3.59 -1.55
N VAL A 135 7.60 2.54 -1.13
CA VAL A 135 8.24 1.27 -0.78
C VAL A 135 8.80 0.55 -2.00
N ASN A 136 8.07 0.52 -3.12
CA ASN A 136 8.59 -0.05 -4.36
C ASN A 136 9.87 0.67 -4.82
N ASN A 137 9.91 2.00 -4.72
CA ASN A 137 11.11 2.77 -5.06
C ASN A 137 12.26 2.52 -4.07
N ALA A 138 11.96 2.32 -2.78
CA ALA A 138 12.97 1.96 -1.79
C ALA A 138 13.60 0.59 -2.08
N TRP A 139 12.80 -0.43 -2.41
CA TRP A 139 13.29 -1.76 -2.76
C TRP A 139 13.99 -1.84 -4.13
N ARG A 140 13.74 -0.89 -5.03
CA ARG A 140 14.50 -0.81 -6.29
C ARG A 140 15.97 -0.50 -6.09
N GLU A 141 16.33 0.20 -5.03
CA GLU A 141 17.74 0.48 -4.68
C GLU A 141 18.56 1.01 -5.87
N ASP A 142 17.95 1.93 -6.65
CA ASP A 142 18.48 2.42 -7.93
C ASP A 142 19.86 3.10 -7.79
N ASN A 143 20.16 3.65 -6.62
CA ASN A 143 21.39 4.39 -6.33
C ASN A 143 22.39 3.60 -5.45
N GLU A 144 22.10 2.33 -5.17
CA GLU A 144 22.95 1.48 -4.35
C GLU A 144 23.89 0.64 -5.21
N TYR A 145 25.03 0.23 -4.62
CA TYR A 145 25.93 -0.77 -5.17
C TYR A 145 25.49 -2.18 -4.78
N TYR A 146 26.26 -3.20 -5.23
CA TYR A 146 25.90 -4.61 -5.08
C TYR A 146 25.41 -4.99 -3.67
N GLU A 147 26.16 -4.61 -2.63
CA GLU A 147 25.79 -4.94 -1.25
C GLU A 147 24.43 -4.33 -0.84
N GLY A 148 24.16 -3.11 -1.27
CA GLY A 148 22.91 -2.41 -1.00
C GLY A 148 21.75 -2.80 -1.93
N GLN A 149 21.94 -3.69 -2.92
CA GLN A 149 20.92 -4.08 -3.88
C GLN A 149 20.25 -5.44 -3.58
N ALA A 150 20.15 -5.82 -2.32
CA ALA A 150 19.57 -7.12 -1.96
C ALA A 150 18.08 -7.22 -2.31
N HIS A 151 17.29 -6.19 -2.01
CA HIS A 151 15.87 -6.15 -2.34
C HIS A 151 15.65 -6.10 -3.85
N ARG A 152 16.45 -5.30 -4.56
CA ARG A 152 16.44 -5.23 -6.02
C ARG A 152 16.68 -6.58 -6.67
N ARG A 153 17.69 -7.32 -6.20
CA ARG A 153 18.00 -8.66 -6.72
C ARG A 153 16.84 -9.64 -6.44
N ALA A 154 16.20 -9.57 -5.28
CA ALA A 154 15.01 -10.40 -5.00
C ALA A 154 13.85 -10.09 -5.94
N MET A 155 13.53 -8.80 -6.18
CA MET A 155 12.50 -8.40 -7.13
C MET A 155 12.79 -8.86 -8.57
N LEU A 156 14.06 -8.95 -8.96
CA LEU A 156 14.51 -9.33 -10.30
C LEU A 156 14.87 -10.80 -10.44
N GLU A 157 14.85 -11.60 -9.38
CA GLU A 157 15.23 -13.03 -9.41
C GLU A 157 14.37 -13.79 -10.44
N PRO A 158 14.99 -14.35 -11.51
CA PRO A 158 14.23 -14.98 -12.59
C PRO A 158 13.51 -16.26 -12.19
N ARG A 159 14.00 -16.95 -11.12
CA ARG A 159 13.39 -18.18 -10.63
C ARG A 159 12.07 -17.92 -9.90
N PHE A 160 11.85 -16.73 -9.36
CA PHE A 160 10.59 -16.40 -8.70
C PHE A 160 9.46 -16.25 -9.70
N LYS A 161 8.35 -16.95 -9.45
CA LYS A 161 7.14 -16.95 -10.25
C LYS A 161 5.94 -16.37 -9.52
N ALA A 162 5.99 -16.33 -8.19
CA ALA A 162 4.91 -15.88 -7.35
C ALA A 162 5.37 -14.85 -6.32
N VAL A 163 4.46 -13.97 -5.94
CA VAL A 163 4.65 -13.00 -4.86
C VAL A 163 3.34 -12.78 -4.11
N GLY A 164 3.44 -12.65 -2.79
CA GLY A 164 2.40 -12.11 -1.93
C GLY A 164 2.93 -10.88 -1.21
N ILE A 165 2.11 -9.86 -1.04
CA ILE A 165 2.54 -8.56 -0.53
C ILE A 165 1.60 -8.13 0.59
N ALA A 166 2.15 -7.58 1.67
CA ALA A 166 1.37 -7.02 2.76
C ALA A 166 1.82 -5.61 3.13
N HIS A 167 0.85 -4.81 3.53
CA HIS A 167 1.04 -3.52 4.14
C HIS A 167 0.23 -3.44 5.43
N VAL A 168 0.88 -3.10 6.52
CA VAL A 168 0.26 -2.87 7.82
C VAL A 168 0.81 -1.60 8.44
N TYR A 169 -0.02 -0.90 9.22
CA TYR A 169 0.45 0.17 10.07
C TYR A 169 -0.24 0.17 11.44
N TYR A 170 0.43 0.77 12.42
CA TYR A 170 -0.15 1.08 13.71
C TYR A 170 0.22 2.50 14.13
N PHE A 171 -0.52 3.06 15.08
CA PHE A 171 -0.22 4.36 15.67
C PHE A 171 0.57 4.17 16.98
N ASP A 172 1.79 4.68 17.04
CA ASP A 172 2.71 4.54 18.17
C ASP A 172 2.47 5.56 19.32
N GLY A 173 1.39 6.35 19.22
CA GLY A 173 1.09 7.47 20.12
C GLY A 173 1.54 8.83 19.56
N LYS A 174 2.37 8.86 18.52
CA LYS A 174 2.89 10.08 17.87
C LYS A 174 2.62 10.09 16.36
N THR A 175 2.84 8.97 15.69
CA THR A 175 2.72 8.85 14.24
C THR A 175 2.26 7.46 13.84
N ASN A 176 1.89 7.28 12.58
CA ASN A 176 1.71 5.95 12.01
C ASN A 176 3.07 5.37 11.63
N ILE A 177 3.32 4.14 12.06
CA ILE A 177 4.48 3.35 11.66
C ILE A 177 3.98 2.29 10.70
N HIS A 178 4.56 2.24 9.51
CA HIS A 178 4.19 1.36 8.42
C HIS A 178 5.20 0.25 8.26
N PHE A 179 4.73 -0.97 8.00
CA PHE A 179 5.54 -2.13 7.64
C PHE A 179 5.03 -2.74 6.35
N TRP A 180 5.97 -3.05 5.47
CA TRP A 180 5.75 -3.68 4.19
C TRP A 180 6.53 -4.96 4.08
N VAL A 181 5.93 -5.96 3.48
CA VAL A 181 6.55 -7.27 3.24
C VAL A 181 6.19 -7.75 1.84
N GLU A 182 7.19 -8.24 1.11
CA GLU A 182 7.06 -9.05 -0.10
C GLU A 182 7.58 -10.44 0.20
N GLU A 183 6.75 -11.45 -0.03
CA GLU A 183 7.12 -12.86 0.04
C GLU A 183 7.14 -13.46 -1.35
N PHE A 184 8.27 -14.04 -1.73
CA PHE A 184 8.49 -14.59 -3.07
C PHE A 184 8.57 -16.11 -3.04
N GLY A 185 8.20 -16.76 -4.15
CA GLY A 185 8.32 -18.19 -4.34
C GLY A 185 8.60 -18.59 -5.78
N THR A 186 9.25 -19.73 -5.97
CA THR A 186 9.49 -20.33 -7.31
C THR A 186 8.27 -21.02 -7.88
N ASP A 187 7.24 -21.23 -7.07
CA ASP A 187 6.02 -21.93 -7.45
C ASP A 187 4.80 -21.06 -7.19
N VAL A 188 3.77 -21.22 -8.00
CA VAL A 188 2.46 -20.58 -7.80
C VAL A 188 1.55 -21.61 -7.15
N SER A 189 1.07 -21.35 -5.93
CA SER A 189 0.24 -22.29 -5.19
C SER A 189 -1.24 -21.92 -5.16
N ASN A 190 -1.56 -20.64 -5.02
CA ASN A 190 -2.94 -20.19 -4.83
C ASN A 190 -3.21 -18.86 -5.55
N THR A 191 -3.85 -18.94 -6.72
CA THR A 191 -4.31 -17.79 -7.50
C THR A 191 -5.79 -17.47 -7.29
N THR A 192 -6.49 -18.21 -6.41
CA THR A 192 -7.91 -17.97 -6.13
C THR A 192 -8.09 -16.64 -5.44
N TYR A 193 -8.71 -15.71 -6.14
CA TYR A 193 -8.94 -14.36 -5.64
C TYR A 193 -9.68 -14.36 -4.30
N THR A 194 -9.13 -13.65 -3.33
CA THR A 194 -9.80 -13.29 -2.08
C THR A 194 -9.94 -11.78 -1.99
N ALA A 195 -11.01 -11.30 -1.36
CA ALA A 195 -11.15 -9.86 -1.12
C ALA A 195 -9.99 -9.33 -0.26
N PRO A 196 -9.42 -8.15 -0.58
CA PRO A 196 -8.34 -7.59 0.23
C PRO A 196 -8.81 -7.28 1.65
N ASN A 197 -7.97 -7.59 2.62
CA ASN A 197 -8.24 -7.28 4.01
C ASN A 197 -7.76 -5.85 4.33
N ASP A 198 -8.66 -4.89 4.37
CA ASP A 198 -8.39 -3.51 4.78
C ASP A 198 -8.99 -3.24 6.18
N SER A 199 -8.91 -4.20 7.10
CA SER A 199 -9.52 -4.11 8.43
C SER A 199 -8.50 -3.81 9.53
N TRP A 200 -9.01 -3.38 10.68
CA TRP A 200 -8.26 -3.35 11.93
C TRP A 200 -8.25 -4.76 12.53
N VAL A 201 -7.08 -5.19 12.99
CA VAL A 201 -6.87 -6.48 13.64
C VAL A 201 -6.00 -6.28 14.89
N THR A 202 -5.92 -7.30 15.72
CA THR A 202 -5.01 -7.34 16.86
C THR A 202 -3.87 -8.30 16.55
N ALA A 203 -2.65 -7.80 16.61
CA ALA A 203 -1.44 -8.61 16.65
C ALA A 203 -1.02 -8.78 18.13
N THR A 204 -0.79 -10.01 18.55
CA THR A 204 -0.42 -10.34 19.94
C THR A 204 0.88 -11.11 19.96
N LEU A 205 1.88 -10.54 20.62
CA LEU A 205 3.11 -11.27 20.97
C LEU A 205 2.82 -12.13 22.19
N ASN A 206 2.88 -13.44 22.00
CA ASN A 206 2.65 -14.44 23.05
C ASN A 206 3.90 -14.64 23.93
N ASP A 207 3.75 -15.37 25.03
CA ASP A 207 4.86 -15.66 25.96
C ASP A 207 6.00 -16.45 25.30
N ASP A 208 5.67 -17.35 24.35
CA ASP A 208 6.63 -18.10 23.53
C ASP A 208 7.27 -17.28 22.40
N LYS A 209 7.00 -15.97 22.38
CA LYS A 209 7.44 -15.03 21.34
C LYS A 209 6.83 -15.30 19.95
N SER A 210 5.89 -16.21 19.81
CA SER A 210 5.08 -16.27 18.59
C SER A 210 4.15 -15.06 18.48
N VAL A 211 3.74 -14.70 17.27
CA VAL A 211 2.77 -13.62 17.06
C VAL A 211 1.48 -14.22 16.52
N THR A 212 0.40 -14.02 17.25
CA THR A 212 -0.97 -14.34 16.80
C THR A 212 -1.63 -13.10 16.22
N VAL A 213 -2.24 -13.25 15.05
CA VAL A 213 -2.99 -12.17 14.39
C VAL A 213 -4.46 -12.55 14.34
N SER A 214 -5.34 -11.72 14.90
CA SER A 214 -6.77 -11.99 14.88
C SER A 214 -7.33 -12.04 13.46
N ASN A 215 -8.17 -13.03 13.17
CA ASN A 215 -8.76 -13.26 11.84
C ASN A 215 -7.76 -13.61 10.72
N LEU A 216 -6.52 -13.97 11.07
CA LEU A 216 -5.52 -14.51 10.16
C LEU A 216 -5.10 -15.89 10.68
N THR A 217 -5.76 -16.95 10.22
CA THR A 217 -5.47 -18.32 10.64
C THR A 217 -4.56 -19.03 9.65
N PRO A 218 -3.49 -19.69 10.11
CA PRO A 218 -2.73 -20.62 9.30
C PRO A 218 -3.61 -21.78 8.83
N ASN A 219 -3.44 -22.21 7.60
CA ASN A 219 -4.15 -23.36 7.05
C ASN A 219 -3.47 -24.68 7.49
N ILE A 220 -3.46 -24.98 8.81
CA ILE A 220 -3.00 -26.27 9.30
C ILE A 220 -4.20 -27.21 9.31
N ASN A 221 -4.28 -28.08 8.31
CA ASN A 221 -5.26 -29.17 8.19
C ASN A 221 -6.72 -28.72 8.11
N SER A 222 -7.21 -28.43 6.93
CA SER A 222 -8.63 -28.64 6.66
C SER A 222 -8.81 -29.55 5.45
N SER A 223 -8.93 -30.86 5.73
CA SER A 223 -9.73 -31.77 4.92
C SER A 223 -11.21 -31.47 5.14
N ALA A 224 -11.67 -30.32 4.71
CA ALA A 224 -13.09 -29.99 4.65
C ALA A 224 -13.45 -29.65 3.19
N PRO A 225 -14.56 -30.22 2.67
CA PRO A 225 -14.90 -30.05 1.26
C PRO A 225 -15.22 -28.58 0.95
N PHE A 226 -14.63 -28.11 -0.13
CA PHE A 226 -14.84 -26.80 -0.69
C PHE A 226 -16.30 -26.62 -1.08
N VAL A 227 -17.01 -25.76 -0.38
CA VAL A 227 -18.32 -25.28 -0.85
C VAL A 227 -18.04 -24.20 -1.89
N THR A 228 -18.29 -24.52 -3.14
CA THR A 228 -18.31 -23.55 -4.25
C THR A 228 -19.39 -22.52 -3.98
N SER A 229 -18.98 -21.35 -3.52
CA SER A 229 -19.86 -20.18 -3.44
C SER A 229 -19.67 -19.33 -4.69
N ASN A 230 -20.76 -19.21 -5.40
CA ASN A 230 -20.96 -18.55 -6.68
C ASN A 230 -20.26 -17.20 -6.87
N ASN A 231 -19.83 -16.98 -8.11
CA ASN A 231 -19.45 -15.73 -8.74
C ASN A 231 -20.28 -14.53 -8.23
N ASN A 232 -19.72 -13.76 -7.30
CA ASN A 232 -20.17 -12.40 -7.09
C ASN A 232 -19.01 -11.47 -7.48
N ALA A 233 -19.21 -10.75 -8.58
CA ALA A 233 -18.37 -9.64 -8.99
C ALA A 233 -18.07 -8.76 -7.76
N VAL A 234 -16.77 -8.53 -7.51
CA VAL A 234 -16.31 -7.69 -6.41
C VAL A 234 -16.95 -6.32 -6.56
N ASN A 235 -17.94 -6.06 -5.73
CA ASN A 235 -18.53 -4.74 -5.61
C ASN A 235 -17.54 -3.86 -4.85
N VAL A 236 -16.54 -3.33 -5.56
CA VAL A 236 -15.68 -2.29 -5.02
C VAL A 236 -16.60 -1.12 -4.69
N SER A 237 -16.96 -0.98 -3.44
CA SER A 237 -17.88 0.07 -3.00
C SER A 237 -17.33 1.41 -3.50
N ASN A 238 -18.15 2.11 -4.28
CA ASN A 238 -17.80 3.41 -4.81
C ASN A 238 -17.41 4.35 -3.67
N PRO A 239 -16.42 5.23 -3.85
CA PRO A 239 -16.05 6.20 -2.83
C PRO A 239 -17.26 6.95 -2.29
N LYS A 240 -17.24 7.33 -1.03
CA LYS A 240 -18.30 8.20 -0.46
C LYS A 240 -18.34 9.54 -1.21
N THR A 241 -19.53 10.14 -1.32
CA THR A 241 -19.71 11.44 -1.97
C THR A 241 -19.01 12.55 -1.16
N PRO A 242 -18.21 13.42 -1.79
CA PRO A 242 -17.54 14.52 -1.10
C PRO A 242 -18.51 15.49 -0.43
N THR A 243 -18.10 16.10 0.67
CA THR A 243 -18.87 17.15 1.35
C THR A 243 -18.35 18.53 0.95
N VAL A 244 -19.13 19.29 0.18
CA VAL A 244 -18.81 20.68 -0.16
C VAL A 244 -19.02 21.59 1.05
N LYS A 245 -17.95 22.26 1.51
CA LYS A 245 -18.00 23.23 2.61
C LYS A 245 -18.55 24.59 2.16
N SER A 246 -18.02 25.12 1.05
CA SER A 246 -18.44 26.44 0.58
C SER A 246 -18.26 26.60 -0.93
N LEU A 247 -19.07 27.50 -1.52
CA LEU A 247 -18.94 27.99 -2.90
C LEU A 247 -19.10 29.50 -2.86
N LYS A 248 -17.98 30.25 -2.93
CA LYS A 248 -17.94 31.70 -2.76
C LYS A 248 -17.72 32.40 -4.10
N LYS A 249 -18.54 33.42 -4.40
CA LYS A 249 -18.44 34.25 -5.60
C LYS A 249 -17.22 35.18 -5.55
N GLY A 250 -16.63 35.48 -6.71
CA GLY A 250 -15.55 36.46 -6.89
C GLY A 250 -15.68 37.22 -8.20
N LYS A 251 -14.80 38.20 -8.43
CA LYS A 251 -14.72 38.98 -9.67
C LYS A 251 -14.25 38.06 -10.81
N LYS A 252 -15.13 37.79 -11.80
CA LYS A 252 -14.90 36.80 -12.88
C LYS A 252 -14.35 35.46 -12.39
N SER A 253 -14.79 35.02 -11.18
CA SER A 253 -14.23 33.84 -10.51
C SER A 253 -15.18 33.26 -9.44
N PHE A 254 -14.87 32.07 -8.96
CA PHE A 254 -15.42 31.56 -7.72
C PHE A 254 -14.40 30.63 -7.02
N VAL A 255 -14.64 30.39 -5.73
CA VAL A 255 -13.85 29.47 -4.92
C VAL A 255 -14.75 28.37 -4.40
N LEU A 256 -14.40 27.12 -4.70
CA LEU A 256 -15.02 25.90 -4.16
C LEU A 256 -14.13 25.33 -3.07
N GLN A 257 -14.72 24.98 -1.91
CA GLN A 257 -14.02 24.28 -0.81
C GLN A 257 -14.81 23.05 -0.37
N TRP A 258 -14.11 21.99 0.02
CA TRP A 258 -14.71 20.74 0.48
C TRP A 258 -13.95 20.12 1.65
N LYS A 259 -14.53 19.11 2.31
CA LYS A 259 -13.85 18.34 3.36
C LYS A 259 -12.85 17.39 2.71
N LYS A 260 -11.64 17.28 3.29
CA LYS A 260 -10.66 16.26 2.90
C LYS A 260 -11.29 14.87 3.05
N MET A 261 -11.04 13.98 2.13
CA MET A 261 -11.45 12.58 2.18
C MET A 261 -10.21 11.69 2.27
N LYS A 262 -10.36 10.52 2.88
CA LYS A 262 -9.39 9.43 2.88
C LYS A 262 -9.80 8.37 1.86
N ASN A 263 -8.89 7.50 1.48
CA ASN A 263 -9.13 6.32 0.63
C ASN A 263 -9.76 6.66 -0.73
N ILE A 264 -9.24 7.72 -1.39
CA ILE A 264 -9.60 8.12 -2.75
C ILE A 264 -8.34 8.47 -3.52
N SER A 265 -8.38 8.36 -4.85
CA SER A 265 -7.28 8.78 -5.73
C SER A 265 -7.42 10.22 -6.19
N GLY A 266 -8.54 10.89 -5.89
CA GLY A 266 -8.73 12.28 -6.22
C GLY A 266 -10.19 12.69 -6.37
N TYR A 267 -10.37 13.91 -6.94
CA TYR A 267 -11.69 14.49 -7.14
C TYR A 267 -11.89 14.88 -8.61
N GLU A 268 -13.12 14.74 -9.08
CA GLU A 268 -13.57 15.27 -10.36
C GLU A 268 -14.65 16.34 -10.13
N ILE A 269 -14.44 17.51 -10.70
CA ILE A 269 -15.33 18.67 -10.55
C ILE A 269 -15.88 19.02 -11.92
N GLN A 270 -17.19 19.17 -12.04
CA GLN A 270 -17.85 19.66 -13.23
C GLN A 270 -18.37 21.09 -13.01
N ILE A 271 -18.13 21.94 -14.00
CA ILE A 271 -18.49 23.34 -14.01
C ILE A 271 -19.23 23.63 -15.33
N SER A 272 -20.44 24.18 -15.26
CA SER A 272 -21.23 24.51 -16.45
C SER A 272 -22.12 25.73 -16.23
N THR A 273 -22.48 26.42 -17.28
CA THR A 273 -23.56 27.40 -17.28
C THR A 273 -24.93 26.78 -17.51
N ASN A 274 -24.96 25.47 -17.84
CA ASN A 274 -26.16 24.68 -18.02
C ASN A 274 -26.40 23.78 -16.79
N LYS A 275 -27.60 23.84 -16.20
CA LYS A 275 -27.98 23.06 -15.02
C LYS A 275 -27.90 21.54 -15.23
N LYS A 276 -28.10 21.07 -16.48
CA LYS A 276 -27.98 19.66 -16.86
C LYS A 276 -26.54 19.25 -17.21
N PHE A 277 -25.55 20.12 -16.98
CA PHE A 277 -24.12 19.90 -17.25
C PHE A 277 -23.78 19.52 -18.70
N LYS A 278 -24.61 19.89 -19.69
CA LYS A 278 -24.24 19.78 -21.09
C LYS A 278 -22.98 20.62 -21.35
N LYS A 279 -22.00 20.07 -22.07
CA LYS A 279 -20.68 20.69 -22.37
C LYS A 279 -19.97 21.24 -21.10
N ALA A 280 -20.02 20.52 -19.99
CA ALA A 280 -19.37 20.92 -18.73
C ALA A 280 -17.85 20.88 -18.84
N LYS A 281 -17.18 21.89 -18.30
CA LYS A 281 -15.74 21.83 -18.03
C LYS A 281 -15.48 20.84 -16.90
N LYS A 282 -14.60 19.86 -17.15
CA LYS A 282 -14.16 18.88 -16.15
C LYS A 282 -12.79 19.27 -15.61
N VAL A 283 -12.62 19.24 -14.29
CA VAL A 283 -11.36 19.48 -13.59
C VAL A 283 -11.08 18.27 -12.71
N LYS A 284 -9.96 17.58 -12.95
CA LYS A 284 -9.48 16.47 -12.10
C LYS A 284 -8.43 17.00 -11.11
N ILE A 285 -8.59 16.69 -9.84
CA ILE A 285 -7.64 16.99 -8.75
C ILE A 285 -7.05 15.63 -8.31
N LYS A 286 -5.79 15.40 -8.62
CA LYS A 286 -5.07 14.18 -8.24
C LYS A 286 -4.49 14.26 -6.81
N LYS A 287 -4.12 15.46 -6.34
CA LYS A 287 -3.61 15.66 -4.97
C LYS A 287 -4.76 15.63 -3.96
N ILE A 288 -4.94 14.54 -3.24
CA ILE A 288 -6.04 14.33 -2.26
C ILE A 288 -6.01 15.34 -1.10
N LYS A 289 -4.82 15.87 -0.77
CA LYS A 289 -4.65 16.93 0.25
C LYS A 289 -5.29 18.27 -0.20
N THR A 290 -5.56 18.45 -1.50
CA THR A 290 -6.21 19.67 -2.03
C THR A 290 -7.68 19.69 -1.65
N THR A 291 -8.11 20.74 -0.94
CA THR A 291 -9.50 20.93 -0.47
C THR A 291 -10.12 22.22 -0.95
N LYS A 292 -9.44 22.93 -1.88
CA LYS A 292 -9.84 24.22 -2.42
C LYS A 292 -9.52 24.30 -3.91
N LEU A 293 -10.47 24.79 -4.71
CA LEU A 293 -10.29 25.10 -6.12
C LEU A 293 -10.76 26.53 -6.40
N THR A 294 -9.88 27.35 -6.95
CA THR A 294 -10.22 28.68 -7.46
C THR A 294 -10.37 28.63 -8.97
N VAL A 295 -11.56 28.91 -9.47
CA VAL A 295 -11.84 28.97 -10.91
C VAL A 295 -11.86 30.44 -11.34
N LYS A 296 -10.96 30.79 -12.26
CA LYS A 296 -10.77 32.16 -12.78
C LYS A 296 -11.17 32.25 -14.25
N LYS A 297 -11.14 33.48 -14.81
CA LYS A 297 -11.43 33.83 -16.21
C LYS A 297 -12.86 33.44 -16.63
N LEU A 298 -13.81 33.63 -15.72
CA LEU A 298 -15.22 33.40 -15.97
C LEU A 298 -15.90 34.68 -16.50
N LYS A 299 -17.05 34.51 -17.15
CA LYS A 299 -17.87 35.67 -17.58
C LYS A 299 -18.44 36.39 -16.37
N LYS A 300 -18.42 37.73 -16.35
CA LYS A 300 -19.02 38.58 -15.32
C LYS A 300 -20.56 38.40 -15.29
N ASN A 301 -21.15 38.51 -14.13
CA ASN A 301 -22.60 38.37 -13.89
C ASN A 301 -23.23 37.08 -14.44
N LYS A 302 -22.43 36.00 -14.66
CA LYS A 302 -22.92 34.76 -15.21
C LYS A 302 -23.11 33.72 -14.10
N LYS A 303 -24.22 32.98 -14.15
CA LYS A 303 -24.51 31.86 -13.23
C LYS A 303 -23.78 30.61 -13.70
N TYR A 304 -23.07 29.97 -12.78
CA TYR A 304 -22.38 28.69 -12.97
C TYR A 304 -22.94 27.64 -12.01
N TYR A 305 -23.12 26.42 -12.52
CA TYR A 305 -23.48 25.24 -11.75
C TYR A 305 -22.25 24.41 -11.53
N VAL A 306 -22.08 23.88 -10.31
CA VAL A 306 -20.91 23.13 -9.88
C VAL A 306 -21.36 21.89 -9.14
N ARG A 307 -20.76 20.74 -9.48
CA ARG A 307 -20.86 19.50 -8.74
C ARG A 307 -19.51 18.80 -8.70
N MET A 308 -19.28 17.94 -7.73
CA MET A 308 -18.04 17.20 -7.63
C MET A 308 -18.32 15.77 -7.20
N ARG A 309 -17.36 14.88 -7.49
CA ARG A 309 -17.34 13.50 -7.01
C ARG A 309 -15.94 13.10 -6.66
N ALA A 310 -15.76 12.11 -5.79
CA ALA A 310 -14.50 11.45 -5.56
C ALA A 310 -14.32 10.34 -6.59
N TYR A 311 -13.07 9.97 -6.86
CA TYR A 311 -12.77 8.76 -7.60
C TYR A 311 -11.66 7.97 -6.90
N ARG A 312 -11.71 6.66 -7.05
CA ARG A 312 -10.65 5.73 -6.71
C ARG A 312 -10.21 5.04 -7.99
N LYS A 313 -8.91 5.02 -8.24
CA LYS A 313 -8.35 4.26 -9.35
C LYS A 313 -8.02 2.85 -8.83
N TYR A 314 -8.53 1.84 -9.48
CA TYR A 314 -8.27 0.44 -9.17
C TYR A 314 -8.14 -0.34 -10.48
N ASN A 315 -7.07 -1.10 -10.63
CA ASN A 315 -6.77 -1.88 -11.85
C ASN A 315 -6.96 -1.09 -13.15
N GLY A 316 -6.33 0.10 -13.22
CA GLY A 316 -6.43 0.99 -14.39
C GLY A 316 -7.81 1.66 -14.59
N LYS A 317 -8.86 1.22 -13.90
CA LYS A 317 -10.23 1.74 -14.01
C LYS A 317 -10.54 2.69 -12.85
N ASN A 318 -11.30 3.76 -13.12
CA ASN A 318 -11.76 4.67 -12.08
C ASN A 318 -13.17 4.26 -11.60
N SER A 319 -13.28 3.99 -10.30
CA SER A 319 -14.55 3.92 -9.58
C SER A 319 -14.91 5.31 -9.05
N TYR A 320 -16.16 5.73 -9.19
CA TYR A 320 -16.58 7.09 -8.83
C TYR A 320 -17.69 7.08 -7.77
N SER A 321 -17.63 8.03 -6.85
CA SER A 321 -18.78 8.31 -5.99
C SER A 321 -19.95 8.87 -6.80
N ALA A 322 -21.13 8.90 -6.19
CA ALA A 322 -22.21 9.75 -6.67
C ALA A 322 -21.75 11.20 -6.73
N TRP A 323 -22.39 12.02 -7.60
CA TRP A 323 -22.17 13.45 -7.64
C TRP A 323 -22.76 14.12 -6.39
N THR A 324 -22.09 15.16 -5.87
CA THR A 324 -22.68 16.03 -4.87
C THR A 324 -23.96 16.69 -5.40
N LYS A 325 -24.86 17.10 -4.50
CA LYS A 325 -25.94 18.02 -4.88
C LYS A 325 -25.37 19.23 -5.62
N THR A 326 -25.98 19.60 -6.76
CA THR A 326 -25.56 20.74 -7.58
C THR A 326 -25.66 22.04 -6.78
N LYS A 327 -24.55 22.76 -6.71
CA LYS A 327 -24.53 24.13 -6.18
C LYS A 327 -24.41 25.13 -7.32
N SER A 328 -24.87 26.36 -7.12
CA SER A 328 -24.75 27.42 -8.13
C SER A 328 -24.17 28.69 -7.52
N VAL A 329 -23.45 29.45 -8.34
CA VAL A 329 -22.83 30.72 -7.99
C VAL A 329 -22.94 31.68 -9.18
N LYS A 330 -23.29 32.94 -8.92
CA LYS A 330 -23.23 34.03 -9.91
C LYS A 330 -21.96 34.82 -9.67
N THR A 331 -21.10 34.92 -10.68
CA THR A 331 -19.85 35.72 -10.61
C THR A 331 -20.15 37.21 -10.46
N LYS A 332 -19.20 37.95 -9.89
CA LYS A 332 -19.19 39.41 -9.86
C LYS A 332 -18.50 39.97 -11.10
#